data_511d4bc9a66751dde2b36349fcdcabce
#
_entry.id   511d4bc9a66751dde2b36349fcdcabce
#
_cell.length_a   1.000
_cell.length_b   1.000
_cell.length_c   1.000
_cell.angle_alpha   90.00
_cell.angle_beta   90.00
_cell.angle_gamma   90.00
#
_symmetry.space_group_name_H-M   'P 1'
#
loop_
_entity.id
_entity.type
_entity.pdbx_description
1 polymer ?
#
loop_
_entity_poly.entity_id
_entity_poly.type
_entity_poly.pdbx_seq_one_letter_code
_entity_poly.pdbx_strand_id
1 'polypeptide(L)'
;MQNKLAIWSTENKERKFDRLLRLVADRTWLIEAARITLASSGAKTPGVDGVDKRKMEENLHHELATIRTELLTGLYNPLPARRVYIPKANGKMRPLGIPCLRDRIVQRAMLMVMEPIWESDFHPVSYGFRPARSVHHAIRTVKLQLQDSGRGSKGRWVIEGDLASYFDTVHHRLFMKAVRKRIADQRLLDLLWKLIKAGCIDRGLFRASSEGVPQGGVISPLLSNIMLHEFDTWMEANYLNEKKRSVRWGWNESVRQQWPIAVREQRQWKPAISYCRYADDFVLVVKGTKADAEVMREACRGFLEDQLKLTLNMDKTRITHVNDGFVFLGHRIIRKRGPRGRMRPVSMIPWEKYRRFAEKLVKQLSGDYSKNRMDMMEHLNRQLGGWAAFYQYTDHTATMFSKLDRTVFWKFGYWLARKYRCGFRSLMRDYIDAPEAGQAKTWVLEGQNSRGWYGAIALRRLITSRKGHFTWRTPSENPYILREEIRHTIESRYADVAFAMSNT
;
A
#
# COMPACT_ATOMS: atom_id res chain seq x y z
N MET A 1 -23.07 -10.37 3.10
CA MET A 1 -22.33 -11.67 3.00
C MET A 1 -20.85 -11.53 3.41
N GLN A 2 -20.10 -10.49 2.99
CA GLN A 2 -18.69 -10.30 3.38
C GLN A 2 -18.49 -10.31 4.90
N ASN A 3 -19.36 -9.62 5.64
CA ASN A 3 -19.36 -9.65 7.11
C ASN A 3 -19.49 -11.07 7.67
N LYS A 4 -20.43 -11.87 7.14
CA LYS A 4 -20.62 -13.27 7.57
C LYS A 4 -19.38 -14.13 7.29
N LEU A 5 -18.75 -13.98 6.13
CA LEU A 5 -17.52 -14.68 5.79
C LEU A 5 -16.39 -14.33 6.75
N ALA A 6 -16.24 -13.05 7.09
CA ALA A 6 -15.24 -12.58 8.05
C ALA A 6 -15.49 -13.12 9.46
N ILE A 7 -16.74 -13.08 9.94
CA ILE A 7 -17.11 -13.63 11.25
C ILE A 7 -16.78 -15.12 11.30
N TRP A 8 -17.28 -15.91 10.36
CA TRP A 8 -17.02 -17.35 10.32
C TRP A 8 -15.53 -17.71 10.23
N SER A 9 -14.75 -16.88 9.51
CA SER A 9 -13.31 -17.07 9.40
C SER A 9 -12.58 -16.73 10.70
N THR A 10 -13.07 -15.74 11.45
CA THR A 10 -12.48 -15.33 12.73
C THR A 10 -12.82 -16.31 13.84
N GLU A 11 -14.06 -16.82 13.88
CA GLU A 11 -14.52 -17.80 14.87
C GLU A 11 -13.80 -19.13 14.75
N ASN A 12 -13.51 -19.55 13.51
CA ASN A 12 -12.80 -20.82 13.26
C ASN A 12 -11.74 -20.64 12.17
N LYS A 13 -10.49 -20.53 12.59
CA LYS A 13 -9.34 -20.38 11.70
C LYS A 13 -8.98 -21.62 10.90
N GLU A 14 -9.45 -22.78 11.30
CA GLU A 14 -9.27 -24.05 10.57
C GLU A 14 -10.41 -24.30 9.56
N ARG A 15 -11.45 -23.48 9.58
CA ARG A 15 -12.59 -23.61 8.67
C ARG A 15 -12.17 -23.44 7.23
N LYS A 16 -12.48 -24.44 6.39
CA LYS A 16 -12.38 -24.35 4.95
C LYS A 16 -13.71 -23.96 4.34
N PHE A 17 -13.69 -23.02 3.45
CA PHE A 17 -14.87 -22.48 2.79
C PHE A 17 -15.12 -23.18 1.47
N ASP A 18 -16.35 -23.63 1.27
CA ASP A 18 -16.83 -24.28 0.06
C ASP A 18 -17.96 -23.48 -0.60
N ARG A 19 -18.33 -23.85 -1.81
CA ARG A 19 -19.44 -23.26 -2.60
C ARG A 19 -19.32 -21.74 -2.78
N LEU A 20 -18.12 -21.21 -2.80
CA LEU A 20 -17.85 -19.78 -2.95
C LEU A 20 -18.05 -19.29 -4.39
N LEU A 21 -17.85 -20.16 -5.40
CA LEU A 21 -18.06 -19.79 -6.80
C LEU A 21 -19.50 -19.32 -7.05
N ARG A 22 -20.50 -19.88 -6.36
CA ARG A 22 -21.89 -19.40 -6.47
C ARG A 22 -22.08 -17.96 -6.04
N LEU A 23 -21.27 -17.46 -5.09
CA LEU A 23 -21.27 -16.06 -4.68
C LEU A 23 -20.59 -15.19 -5.75
N VAL A 24 -19.47 -15.66 -6.29
CA VAL A 24 -18.77 -14.97 -7.39
C VAL A 24 -19.69 -14.83 -8.62
N ALA A 25 -20.48 -15.88 -8.93
CA ALA A 25 -21.43 -15.90 -10.05
C ALA A 25 -22.82 -15.32 -9.70
N ASP A 26 -23.04 -14.82 -8.49
CA ASP A 26 -24.29 -14.15 -8.13
C ASP A 26 -24.46 -12.85 -8.89
N ARG A 27 -25.70 -12.60 -9.37
CA ARG A 27 -26.01 -11.44 -10.21
C ARG A 27 -25.69 -10.12 -9.50
N THR A 28 -26.12 -9.97 -8.26
CA THR A 28 -25.91 -8.76 -7.46
C THR A 28 -24.43 -8.53 -7.21
N TRP A 29 -23.70 -9.62 -6.98
CA TRP A 29 -22.27 -9.61 -6.74
C TRP A 29 -21.48 -9.17 -7.97
N LEU A 30 -21.84 -9.69 -9.15
CA LEU A 30 -21.22 -9.29 -10.42
C LEU A 30 -21.53 -7.84 -10.78
N ILE A 31 -22.75 -7.35 -10.51
CA ILE A 31 -23.12 -5.95 -10.72
C ILE A 31 -22.25 -5.04 -9.84
N GLU A 32 -22.08 -5.36 -8.56
CA GLU A 32 -21.24 -4.57 -7.66
C GLU A 32 -19.76 -4.63 -8.06
N ALA A 33 -19.26 -5.80 -8.46
CA ALA A 33 -17.91 -5.93 -8.98
C ALA A 33 -17.67 -5.09 -10.24
N ALA A 34 -18.66 -5.05 -11.15
CA ALA A 34 -18.62 -4.21 -12.35
C ALA A 34 -18.63 -2.72 -11.98
N ARG A 35 -19.53 -2.30 -11.08
CA ARG A 35 -19.64 -0.92 -10.61
C ARG A 35 -18.30 -0.42 -10.08
N ILE A 36 -17.64 -1.17 -9.19
CA ILE A 36 -16.33 -0.84 -8.62
C ILE A 36 -15.24 -0.80 -9.69
N THR A 37 -15.24 -1.77 -10.60
CA THR A 37 -14.22 -1.88 -11.66
C THR A 37 -14.32 -0.71 -12.64
N LEU A 38 -15.54 -0.39 -13.10
CA LEU A 38 -15.79 0.66 -14.09
C LEU A 38 -15.66 2.08 -13.51
N ALA A 39 -15.80 2.24 -12.20
CA ALA A 39 -15.53 3.51 -11.53
C ALA A 39 -14.03 3.86 -11.48
N SER A 40 -13.14 2.88 -11.65
CA SER A 40 -11.70 3.11 -11.62
C SER A 40 -11.20 3.84 -12.88
N SER A 41 -10.20 4.73 -12.73
CA SER A 41 -9.55 5.41 -13.86
C SER A 41 -8.91 4.41 -14.84
N GLY A 42 -8.49 3.25 -14.36
CA GLY A 42 -7.92 2.17 -15.17
C GLY A 42 -8.92 1.53 -16.14
N ALA A 43 -10.23 1.68 -15.93
CA ALA A 43 -11.26 1.12 -16.82
C ALA A 43 -11.25 1.74 -18.23
N LYS A 44 -10.70 2.95 -18.38
CA LYS A 44 -10.49 3.60 -19.69
C LYS A 44 -9.41 2.92 -20.54
N THR A 45 -8.59 2.05 -19.95
CA THR A 45 -7.49 1.37 -20.63
C THR A 45 -7.91 -0.05 -20.98
N PRO A 46 -8.07 -0.41 -22.26
CA PRO A 46 -8.52 -1.74 -22.67
C PRO A 46 -7.44 -2.81 -22.48
N GLY A 47 -7.87 -4.07 -22.37
CA GLY A 47 -7.02 -5.26 -22.45
C GLY A 47 -6.60 -5.57 -23.90
N VAL A 48 -6.39 -6.87 -24.18
CA VAL A 48 -6.06 -7.37 -25.54
C VAL A 48 -7.27 -7.37 -26.45
N ASP A 49 -8.48 -7.40 -25.91
CA ASP A 49 -9.78 -7.38 -26.61
C ASP A 49 -10.17 -6.00 -27.14
N GLY A 50 -9.45 -4.96 -26.77
CA GLY A 50 -9.76 -3.58 -27.17
C GLY A 50 -11.05 -3.01 -26.56
N VAL A 51 -11.63 -3.70 -25.54
CA VAL A 51 -12.84 -3.25 -24.83
C VAL A 51 -12.46 -2.30 -23.69
N ASP A 52 -12.83 -1.03 -23.82
CA ASP A 52 -12.70 -0.02 -22.77
C ASP A 52 -14.01 0.15 -21.98
N LYS A 53 -14.01 1.09 -21.03
CA LYS A 53 -15.16 1.39 -20.18
C LYS A 53 -16.42 1.67 -21.01
N ARG A 54 -16.33 2.51 -22.05
CA ARG A 54 -17.48 2.92 -22.87
C ARG A 54 -18.13 1.72 -23.56
N LYS A 55 -17.32 0.93 -24.25
CA LYS A 55 -17.79 -0.28 -24.95
C LYS A 55 -18.41 -1.31 -23.98
N MET A 56 -17.80 -1.44 -22.77
CA MET A 56 -18.33 -2.34 -21.75
C MET A 56 -19.70 -1.87 -21.23
N GLU A 57 -19.88 -0.55 -21.00
CA GLU A 57 -21.14 0.02 -20.50
C GLU A 57 -22.28 -0.10 -21.51
N GLU A 58 -22.00 -0.04 -22.82
CA GLU A 58 -22.99 -0.19 -23.90
C GLU A 58 -23.71 -1.56 -23.84
N ASN A 59 -23.04 -2.64 -23.41
CA ASN A 59 -23.57 -4.00 -23.38
C ASN A 59 -23.46 -4.67 -22.00
N LEU A 60 -23.36 -3.89 -20.93
CA LEU A 60 -23.02 -4.39 -19.60
C LEU A 60 -23.92 -5.52 -19.11
N HIS A 61 -25.25 -5.40 -19.26
CA HIS A 61 -26.19 -6.42 -18.80
C HIS A 61 -26.00 -7.77 -19.51
N HIS A 62 -25.78 -7.74 -20.82
CA HIS A 62 -25.52 -8.93 -21.61
C HIS A 62 -24.19 -9.58 -21.22
N GLU A 63 -23.14 -8.78 -21.09
CA GLU A 63 -21.82 -9.26 -20.68
C GLU A 63 -21.83 -9.90 -19.27
N LEU A 64 -22.53 -9.31 -18.32
CA LEU A 64 -22.65 -9.88 -16.98
C LEU A 64 -23.47 -11.19 -16.97
N ALA A 65 -24.50 -11.30 -17.79
CA ALA A 65 -25.27 -12.54 -17.96
C ALA A 65 -24.40 -13.64 -18.59
N THR A 66 -23.62 -13.32 -19.60
CA THR A 66 -22.67 -14.22 -20.25
C THR A 66 -21.60 -14.70 -19.27
N ILE A 67 -20.93 -13.78 -18.57
CA ILE A 67 -19.94 -14.10 -17.52
C ILE A 67 -20.55 -15.04 -16.47
N ARG A 68 -21.75 -14.74 -15.99
CA ARG A 68 -22.44 -15.59 -15.02
C ARG A 68 -22.65 -17.01 -15.53
N THR A 69 -23.16 -17.15 -16.75
CA THR A 69 -23.40 -18.46 -17.39
C THR A 69 -22.09 -19.22 -17.53
N GLU A 70 -21.05 -18.61 -18.07
CA GLU A 70 -19.74 -19.23 -18.24
C GLU A 70 -19.13 -19.67 -16.89
N LEU A 71 -19.28 -18.88 -15.82
CA LEU A 71 -18.83 -19.25 -14.48
C LEU A 71 -19.59 -20.45 -13.92
N LEU A 72 -20.91 -20.48 -14.09
CA LEU A 72 -21.76 -21.58 -13.60
C LEU A 72 -21.56 -22.88 -14.38
N THR A 73 -21.30 -22.80 -15.67
CA THR A 73 -21.02 -23.96 -16.53
C THR A 73 -19.55 -24.41 -16.50
N GLY A 74 -18.63 -23.59 -15.92
CA GLY A 74 -17.19 -23.87 -15.92
C GLY A 74 -16.49 -23.53 -17.24
N LEU A 75 -17.18 -22.93 -18.18
CA LEU A 75 -16.66 -22.57 -19.51
C LEU A 75 -15.88 -21.23 -19.49
N TYR A 76 -15.93 -20.49 -18.39
CA TYR A 76 -15.18 -19.24 -18.28
C TYR A 76 -13.68 -19.47 -18.52
N ASN A 77 -13.13 -18.73 -19.47
CA ASN A 77 -11.71 -18.77 -19.79
C ASN A 77 -11.15 -17.35 -19.87
N PRO A 78 -10.23 -16.96 -18.96
CA PRO A 78 -9.65 -15.62 -18.97
C PRO A 78 -8.74 -15.41 -20.18
N LEU A 79 -8.75 -14.19 -20.70
CA LEU A 79 -7.88 -13.79 -21.80
C LEU A 79 -6.46 -13.42 -21.26
N PRO A 80 -5.41 -13.54 -22.09
CA PRO A 80 -4.09 -13.08 -21.73
C PRO A 80 -4.06 -11.58 -21.41
N ALA A 81 -3.26 -11.17 -20.42
CA ALA A 81 -3.09 -9.76 -20.11
C ALA A 81 -2.27 -9.02 -21.18
N ARG A 82 -2.62 -7.80 -21.52
CA ARG A 82 -1.81 -6.94 -22.39
C ARG A 82 -0.58 -6.42 -21.64
N ARG A 83 0.61 -6.77 -22.08
CA ARG A 83 1.87 -6.33 -21.47
C ARG A 83 2.19 -4.89 -21.87
N VAL A 84 2.49 -4.06 -20.87
CA VAL A 84 3.01 -2.70 -21.04
C VAL A 84 4.20 -2.48 -20.09
N TYR A 85 5.05 -1.52 -20.42
CA TYR A 85 6.26 -1.24 -19.65
C TYR A 85 6.21 0.18 -19.09
N ILE A 86 6.36 0.31 -17.77
CA ILE A 86 6.39 1.61 -17.06
C ILE A 86 7.81 1.87 -16.58
N PRO A 87 8.39 3.05 -16.86
CA PRO A 87 9.74 3.38 -16.41
C PRO A 87 9.79 3.52 -14.88
N LYS A 88 10.76 2.84 -14.25
CA LYS A 88 11.10 3.02 -12.83
C LYS A 88 12.00 4.24 -12.65
N ALA A 89 12.08 4.75 -11.42
CA ALA A 89 12.93 5.90 -11.08
C ALA A 89 14.45 5.67 -11.33
N ASN A 90 14.88 4.43 -11.46
CA ASN A 90 16.25 4.02 -11.76
C ASN A 90 16.50 3.73 -13.25
N GLY A 91 15.60 4.11 -14.13
CA GLY A 91 15.68 3.87 -15.58
C GLY A 91 15.29 2.45 -16.03
N LYS A 92 15.16 1.49 -15.14
CA LYS A 92 14.67 0.16 -15.50
C LYS A 92 13.17 0.18 -15.79
N MET A 93 12.70 -0.71 -16.65
CA MET A 93 11.28 -0.84 -16.98
C MET A 93 10.59 -1.81 -16.02
N ARG A 94 9.37 -1.47 -15.58
CA ARG A 94 8.49 -2.38 -14.84
C ARG A 94 7.48 -2.97 -15.82
N PRO A 95 7.44 -4.29 -16.02
CA PRO A 95 6.38 -4.92 -16.78
C PRO A 95 5.06 -4.85 -16.01
N LEU A 96 3.98 -4.45 -16.68
CA LEU A 96 2.64 -4.43 -16.13
C LEU A 96 1.71 -5.19 -17.08
N GLY A 97 0.90 -6.10 -16.56
CA GLY A 97 -0.13 -6.79 -17.32
C GLY A 97 -1.48 -6.09 -17.15
N ILE A 98 -2.14 -5.75 -18.22
CA ILE A 98 -3.48 -5.16 -18.22
C ILE A 98 -4.48 -6.22 -18.64
N PRO A 99 -5.25 -6.84 -17.70
CA PRO A 99 -6.30 -7.82 -18.04
C PRO A 99 -7.46 -7.14 -18.77
N CYS A 100 -8.25 -7.90 -19.52
CA CYS A 100 -9.50 -7.44 -20.11
C CYS A 100 -10.50 -6.99 -19.03
N LEU A 101 -11.42 -6.09 -19.37
CA LEU A 101 -12.38 -5.58 -18.36
C LEU A 101 -13.25 -6.68 -17.78
N ARG A 102 -13.68 -7.66 -18.61
CA ARG A 102 -14.44 -8.82 -18.12
C ARG A 102 -13.65 -9.61 -17.06
N ASP A 103 -12.34 -9.82 -17.28
CA ASP A 103 -11.48 -10.53 -16.33
C ASP A 103 -11.28 -9.71 -15.04
N ARG A 104 -11.18 -8.38 -15.16
CA ARG A 104 -11.10 -7.50 -13.97
C ARG A 104 -12.38 -7.55 -13.14
N ILE A 105 -13.56 -7.66 -13.77
CA ILE A 105 -14.84 -7.81 -13.07
C ILE A 105 -14.88 -9.16 -12.33
N VAL A 106 -14.50 -10.25 -12.96
CA VAL A 106 -14.44 -11.57 -12.32
C VAL A 106 -13.42 -11.59 -11.18
N GLN A 107 -12.23 -11.04 -11.39
CA GLN A 107 -11.22 -10.91 -10.34
C GLN A 107 -11.72 -10.05 -9.17
N ARG A 108 -12.48 -8.98 -9.44
CA ARG A 108 -13.11 -8.15 -8.39
C ARG A 108 -14.16 -8.95 -7.62
N ALA A 109 -15.00 -9.71 -8.27
CA ALA A 109 -16.00 -10.56 -7.62
C ALA A 109 -15.32 -11.63 -6.73
N MET A 110 -14.26 -12.27 -7.22
CA MET A 110 -13.45 -13.19 -6.42
C MET A 110 -12.79 -12.51 -5.22
N LEU A 111 -12.20 -11.31 -5.42
CA LEU A 111 -11.60 -10.53 -4.34
C LEU A 111 -12.61 -10.23 -3.23
N MET A 112 -13.82 -9.81 -3.60
CA MET A 112 -14.90 -9.50 -2.64
C MET A 112 -15.30 -10.72 -1.79
N VAL A 113 -15.14 -11.95 -2.31
CA VAL A 113 -15.42 -13.20 -1.59
C VAL A 113 -14.22 -13.63 -0.74
N MET A 114 -13.01 -13.58 -1.29
CA MET A 114 -11.83 -14.15 -0.65
C MET A 114 -11.21 -13.22 0.42
N GLU A 115 -11.20 -11.91 0.17
CA GLU A 115 -10.54 -10.95 1.06
C GLU A 115 -11.08 -10.95 2.50
N PRO A 116 -12.41 -11.01 2.76
CA PRO A 116 -12.94 -11.10 4.12
C PRO A 116 -12.47 -12.34 4.89
N ILE A 117 -12.26 -13.46 4.20
CA ILE A 117 -11.78 -14.70 4.78
C ILE A 117 -10.33 -14.56 5.22
N TRP A 118 -9.47 -14.11 4.30
CA TRP A 118 -8.03 -14.00 4.54
C TRP A 118 -7.64 -12.83 5.45
N GLU A 119 -8.45 -11.75 5.47
CA GLU A 119 -8.20 -10.62 6.36
C GLU A 119 -8.22 -11.02 7.84
N SER A 120 -8.98 -12.08 8.19
CA SER A 120 -9.00 -12.65 9.53
C SER A 120 -7.70 -13.36 9.92
N ASP A 121 -6.93 -13.86 8.95
CA ASP A 121 -5.72 -14.65 9.18
C ASP A 121 -4.44 -13.80 9.12
N PHE A 122 -4.45 -12.76 8.31
CA PHE A 122 -3.25 -11.96 8.08
C PHE A 122 -2.65 -11.38 9.36
N HIS A 123 -1.34 -11.50 9.48
CA HIS A 123 -0.60 -11.01 10.63
C HIS A 123 -0.89 -9.52 10.91
N PRO A 124 -1.07 -9.10 12.18
CA PRO A 124 -1.43 -7.73 12.55
C PRO A 124 -0.50 -6.66 12.01
N VAL A 125 0.80 -6.94 11.88
CA VAL A 125 1.81 -5.99 11.38
C VAL A 125 2.11 -6.13 9.88
N SER A 126 1.24 -6.80 9.13
CA SER A 126 1.21 -6.78 7.67
C SER A 126 0.22 -5.72 7.18
N TYR A 127 0.65 -4.77 6.35
CA TYR A 127 -0.12 -3.57 6.01
C TYR A 127 -0.42 -3.40 4.52
N GLY A 128 0.48 -3.82 3.63
CA GLY A 128 0.35 -3.56 2.20
C GLY A 128 -0.87 -4.21 1.56
N PHE A 129 -1.59 -3.48 0.72
CA PHE A 129 -2.75 -3.95 -0.05
C PHE A 129 -3.91 -4.48 0.79
N ARG A 130 -3.99 -4.15 2.05
CA ARG A 130 -5.06 -4.58 2.95
C ARG A 130 -6.05 -3.46 3.18
N PRO A 131 -7.36 -3.75 3.29
CA PRO A 131 -8.38 -2.73 3.52
C PRO A 131 -8.16 -2.01 4.84
N ALA A 132 -8.47 -0.71 4.86
CA ALA A 132 -8.33 0.18 6.01
C ALA A 132 -6.90 0.29 6.60
N ARG A 133 -5.88 -0.17 5.88
CA ARG A 133 -4.46 -0.06 6.24
C ARG A 133 -3.72 0.86 5.27
N SER A 134 -2.68 1.52 5.75
CA SER A 134 -1.91 2.48 4.96
C SER A 134 -0.42 2.44 5.29
N VAL A 135 0.37 3.10 4.45
CA VAL A 135 1.80 3.36 4.70
C VAL A 135 2.01 4.01 6.08
N HIS A 136 1.13 4.92 6.49
CA HIS A 136 1.26 5.63 7.77
C HIS A 136 1.12 4.70 8.98
N HIS A 137 0.26 3.67 8.91
CA HIS A 137 0.16 2.65 9.94
C HIS A 137 1.46 1.85 10.07
N ALA A 138 2.04 1.42 8.94
CA ALA A 138 3.31 0.70 8.93
C ALA A 138 4.46 1.55 9.51
N ILE A 139 4.59 2.80 9.07
CA ILE A 139 5.60 3.75 9.60
C ILE A 139 5.43 3.96 11.10
N ARG A 140 4.19 4.13 11.58
CA ARG A 140 3.92 4.29 13.01
C ARG A 140 4.30 3.04 13.80
N THR A 141 3.96 1.85 13.29
CA THR A 141 4.33 0.56 13.90
C THR A 141 5.85 0.46 14.05
N VAL A 142 6.60 0.71 12.99
CA VAL A 142 8.07 0.68 13.03
C VAL A 142 8.61 1.71 14.04
N LYS A 143 8.05 2.93 14.09
CA LYS A 143 8.42 3.92 15.11
C LYS A 143 8.17 3.41 16.53
N LEU A 144 7.03 2.77 16.80
CA LEU A 144 6.72 2.19 18.10
C LEU A 144 7.70 1.06 18.47
N GLN A 145 8.06 0.21 17.54
CA GLN A 145 9.06 -0.86 17.73
C GLN A 145 10.46 -0.35 18.02
N LEU A 146 10.77 0.87 17.59
CA LEU A 146 12.06 1.54 17.82
C LEU A 146 12.10 2.39 19.10
N GLN A 147 10.99 2.54 19.83
CA GLN A 147 10.98 3.28 21.09
C GLN A 147 11.82 2.57 22.16
N ASP A 148 12.52 3.34 22.97
CA ASP A 148 13.23 2.80 24.11
C ASP A 148 12.26 2.52 25.26
N SER A 149 12.26 1.29 25.72
CA SER A 149 11.46 0.83 26.86
C SER A 149 12.18 1.03 28.22
N GLY A 150 13.16 1.96 28.29
CA GLY A 150 13.86 2.28 29.54
C GLY A 150 15.18 1.54 29.71
N ARG A 151 15.46 0.64 30.50
CA ARG A 151 16.76 0.16 30.93
C ARG A 151 17.56 -0.58 29.85
N GLY A 152 18.76 -0.03 29.52
CA GLY A 152 19.81 -0.72 28.75
C GLY A 152 19.50 -0.87 27.26
N SER A 153 19.77 0.17 26.46
CA SER A 153 19.72 0.06 25.00
C SER A 153 20.92 -0.73 24.49
N LYS A 154 20.76 -2.07 24.40
CA LYS A 154 21.62 -2.85 23.49
C LYS A 154 21.39 -2.33 22.08
N GLY A 155 22.40 -2.39 21.22
CA GLY A 155 22.33 -1.94 19.83
C GLY A 155 21.06 -2.43 19.15
N ARG A 156 20.51 -1.61 18.26
CA ARG A 156 19.34 -1.96 17.45
C ARG A 156 19.72 -1.89 16.00
N TRP A 157 19.63 -3.01 15.35
CA TRP A 157 19.93 -3.15 13.94
C TRP A 157 18.63 -3.38 13.17
N VAL A 158 18.55 -2.76 12.04
CA VAL A 158 17.39 -2.84 11.15
C VAL A 158 17.79 -3.59 9.90
N ILE A 159 17.03 -4.62 9.55
CA ILE A 159 17.14 -5.32 8.28
C ILE A 159 16.01 -4.79 7.40
N GLU A 160 16.37 -4.15 6.29
CA GLU A 160 15.45 -3.73 5.24
C GLU A 160 15.42 -4.84 4.19
N GLY A 161 14.35 -5.63 4.12
CA GLY A 161 14.21 -6.74 3.18
C GLY A 161 13.41 -6.36 1.94
N ASP A 162 13.91 -6.69 0.75
CA ASP A 162 13.27 -6.50 -0.56
C ASP A 162 13.30 -7.82 -1.32
N LEU A 163 12.17 -8.27 -1.85
CA LEU A 163 12.10 -9.49 -2.66
C LEU A 163 12.39 -9.19 -4.13
N ALA A 164 13.25 -10.00 -4.74
CA ALA A 164 13.60 -9.83 -6.15
C ALA A 164 12.43 -10.23 -7.05
N SER A 165 11.91 -9.27 -7.84
CA SER A 165 10.85 -9.52 -8.85
C SER A 165 9.66 -10.35 -8.34
N TYR A 166 9.26 -10.13 -7.11
CA TYR A 166 8.32 -10.96 -6.36
C TYR A 166 7.10 -11.43 -7.18
N PHE A 167 6.38 -10.50 -7.83
CA PHE A 167 5.19 -10.84 -8.62
C PHE A 167 5.48 -11.75 -9.82
N ASP A 168 6.70 -11.74 -10.34
CA ASP A 168 7.10 -12.53 -11.52
C ASP A 168 7.63 -13.93 -11.13
N THR A 169 7.90 -14.18 -9.83
CA THR A 169 8.56 -15.40 -9.35
C THR A 169 7.71 -16.25 -8.40
N VAL A 170 6.44 -15.87 -8.16
CA VAL A 170 5.54 -16.65 -7.28
C VAL A 170 5.30 -18.03 -7.86
N HIS A 171 5.69 -19.06 -7.13
CA HIS A 171 5.53 -20.46 -7.56
C HIS A 171 4.06 -20.90 -7.47
N HIS A 172 3.39 -21.14 -8.61
CA HIS A 172 1.95 -21.39 -8.68
C HIS A 172 1.45 -22.54 -7.80
N ARG A 173 2.18 -23.67 -7.74
CA ARG A 173 1.75 -24.83 -6.93
C ARG A 173 1.81 -24.53 -5.42
N LEU A 174 2.88 -23.84 -4.95
CA LEU A 174 3.00 -23.44 -3.54
C LEU A 174 1.93 -22.43 -3.18
N PHE A 175 1.67 -21.48 -4.07
CA PHE A 175 0.59 -20.53 -3.91
C PHE A 175 -0.78 -21.24 -3.79
N MET A 176 -1.12 -22.17 -4.69
CA MET A 176 -2.37 -22.91 -4.62
C MET A 176 -2.46 -23.78 -3.35
N LYS A 177 -1.34 -24.31 -2.86
CA LYS A 177 -1.28 -25.01 -1.56
C LYS A 177 -1.65 -24.06 -0.40
N ALA A 178 -1.14 -22.82 -0.41
CA ALA A 178 -1.51 -21.81 0.59
C ALA A 178 -3.01 -21.47 0.52
N VAL A 179 -3.56 -21.25 -0.69
CA VAL A 179 -4.99 -20.95 -0.88
C VAL A 179 -5.88 -22.08 -0.36
N ARG A 180 -5.51 -23.34 -0.59
CA ARG A 180 -6.26 -24.54 -0.14
C ARG A 180 -6.32 -24.71 1.38
N LYS A 181 -5.53 -23.94 2.13
CA LYS A 181 -5.68 -23.93 3.60
C LYS A 181 -7.04 -23.41 4.05
N ARG A 182 -7.62 -22.46 3.29
CA ARG A 182 -8.90 -21.82 3.64
C ARG A 182 -10.02 -22.07 2.63
N ILE A 183 -9.70 -22.40 1.39
CA ILE A 183 -10.66 -22.60 0.29
C ILE A 183 -10.72 -24.08 -0.09
N ALA A 184 -11.90 -24.67 -0.01
CA ALA A 184 -12.19 -26.05 -0.41
C ALA A 184 -12.95 -26.12 -1.75
N ASP A 185 -13.55 -25.02 -2.21
CA ASP A 185 -14.32 -24.96 -3.45
C ASP A 185 -13.43 -25.20 -4.67
N GLN A 186 -13.47 -26.43 -5.21
CA GLN A 186 -12.62 -26.82 -6.33
C GLN A 186 -12.89 -25.97 -7.58
N ARG A 187 -14.14 -25.61 -7.85
CA ARG A 187 -14.50 -24.78 -9.00
C ARG A 187 -13.92 -23.38 -8.93
N LEU A 188 -13.89 -22.79 -7.72
CA LEU A 188 -13.23 -21.50 -7.48
C LEU A 188 -11.72 -21.63 -7.63
N LEU A 189 -11.12 -22.72 -7.15
CA LEU A 189 -9.69 -23.00 -7.28
C LEU A 189 -9.29 -23.18 -8.74
N ASP A 190 -10.11 -23.85 -9.55
CA ASP A 190 -9.87 -24.04 -10.98
C ASP A 190 -9.96 -22.70 -11.73
N LEU A 191 -10.94 -21.86 -11.41
CA LEU A 191 -11.03 -20.50 -11.94
C LEU A 191 -9.79 -19.67 -11.59
N LEU A 192 -9.35 -19.72 -10.33
CA LEU A 192 -8.14 -19.04 -9.88
C LEU A 192 -6.89 -19.54 -10.63
N TRP A 193 -6.79 -20.87 -10.83
CA TRP A 193 -5.73 -21.48 -11.61
C TRP A 193 -5.70 -20.98 -13.04
N LYS A 194 -6.86 -20.94 -13.72
CA LYS A 194 -6.99 -20.37 -15.07
C LYS A 194 -6.51 -18.91 -15.12
N LEU A 195 -6.88 -18.08 -14.14
CA LEU A 195 -6.51 -16.66 -14.07
C LEU A 195 -5.00 -16.46 -13.93
N ILE A 196 -4.31 -17.24 -13.08
CA ILE A 196 -2.85 -17.11 -12.93
C ILE A 196 -2.08 -17.68 -14.12
N LYS A 197 -2.67 -18.62 -14.84
CA LYS A 197 -2.10 -19.26 -16.05
C LYS A 197 -2.42 -18.54 -17.36
N ALA A 198 -3.28 -17.52 -17.34
CA ALA A 198 -3.75 -16.85 -18.56
C ALA A 198 -2.62 -16.23 -19.42
N GLY A 199 -1.44 -16.00 -18.85
CA GLY A 199 -0.31 -15.45 -19.59
C GLY A 199 -0.47 -13.97 -19.98
N CYS A 200 0.34 -13.54 -20.93
CA CYS A 200 0.27 -12.18 -21.45
C CYS A 200 0.63 -12.12 -22.95
N ILE A 201 0.14 -11.08 -23.62
CA ILE A 201 0.59 -10.68 -24.96
C ILE A 201 1.62 -9.57 -24.81
N ASP A 202 2.83 -9.82 -25.26
CA ASP A 202 3.95 -8.89 -25.25
C ASP A 202 4.39 -8.61 -26.68
N ARG A 203 4.21 -7.37 -27.16
CA ARG A 203 4.54 -6.96 -28.54
C ARG A 203 3.93 -7.87 -29.61
N GLY A 204 2.67 -8.30 -29.40
CA GLY A 204 1.95 -9.18 -30.34
C GLY A 204 2.22 -10.68 -30.14
N LEU A 205 3.17 -11.07 -29.29
CA LEU A 205 3.49 -12.47 -29.04
C LEU A 205 2.92 -12.96 -27.70
N PHE A 206 2.29 -14.12 -27.72
CA PHE A 206 1.79 -14.78 -26.51
C PHE A 206 2.97 -15.31 -25.67
N ARG A 207 2.95 -15.02 -24.38
CA ARG A 207 3.86 -15.57 -23.39
C ARG A 207 3.07 -16.31 -22.31
N ALA A 208 3.28 -17.59 -22.20
CA ALA A 208 2.68 -18.40 -21.14
C ALA A 208 3.24 -18.00 -19.77
N SER A 209 2.41 -18.07 -18.73
CA SER A 209 2.84 -17.87 -17.34
C SER A 209 3.18 -19.24 -16.74
N SER A 210 4.47 -19.53 -16.57
CA SER A 210 4.97 -20.70 -15.82
C SER A 210 5.02 -20.42 -14.33
N GLU A 211 5.33 -19.17 -13.96
CA GLU A 211 5.48 -18.64 -12.62
C GLU A 211 4.88 -17.23 -12.56
N GLY A 212 4.73 -16.73 -11.34
CA GLY A 212 4.29 -15.36 -11.09
C GLY A 212 2.77 -15.18 -11.13
N VAL A 213 2.36 -14.03 -10.60
CA VAL A 213 0.99 -13.53 -10.68
C VAL A 213 0.97 -12.26 -11.53
N PRO A 214 -0.05 -12.04 -12.37
CA PRO A 214 -0.07 -10.88 -13.26
C PRO A 214 0.07 -9.56 -12.49
N GLN A 215 1.16 -8.83 -12.71
CA GLN A 215 1.30 -7.47 -12.16
C GLN A 215 0.25 -6.56 -12.83
N GLY A 216 -0.74 -6.10 -12.04
CA GLY A 216 -1.86 -5.28 -12.51
C GLY A 216 -3.21 -5.98 -12.50
N GLY A 217 -3.27 -7.26 -12.18
CA GLY A 217 -4.52 -7.96 -11.87
C GLY A 217 -5.17 -7.42 -10.59
N VAL A 218 -6.49 -7.32 -10.58
CA VAL A 218 -7.27 -6.79 -9.44
C VAL A 218 -7.10 -7.66 -8.19
N ILE A 219 -7.00 -8.97 -8.35
CA ILE A 219 -6.86 -9.93 -7.24
C ILE A 219 -5.39 -10.13 -6.82
N SER A 220 -4.41 -9.78 -7.67
CA SER A 220 -2.99 -10.06 -7.45
C SER A 220 -2.43 -9.56 -6.11
N PRO A 221 -2.86 -8.39 -5.57
CA PRO A 221 -2.45 -7.94 -4.25
C PRO A 221 -2.86 -8.88 -3.11
N LEU A 222 -4.06 -9.44 -3.15
CA LEU A 222 -4.53 -10.44 -2.18
C LEU A 222 -3.70 -11.72 -2.30
N LEU A 223 -3.50 -12.21 -3.53
CA LEU A 223 -2.70 -13.41 -3.79
C LEU A 223 -1.27 -13.27 -3.27
N SER A 224 -0.70 -12.09 -3.45
CA SER A 224 0.61 -11.71 -2.87
C SER A 224 0.62 -11.85 -1.35
N ASN A 225 -0.37 -11.30 -0.68
CA ASN A 225 -0.45 -11.38 0.78
C ASN A 225 -0.69 -12.82 1.29
N ILE A 226 -1.47 -13.64 0.58
CA ILE A 226 -1.68 -15.06 0.92
C ILE A 226 -0.36 -15.83 0.89
N MET A 227 0.46 -15.64 -0.15
CA MET A 227 1.76 -16.31 -0.24
C MET A 227 2.72 -15.84 0.85
N LEU A 228 2.80 -14.53 1.11
CA LEU A 228 3.70 -13.98 2.13
C LEU A 228 3.18 -14.16 3.56
N HIS A 229 1.92 -14.54 3.75
CA HIS A 229 1.41 -14.94 5.06
C HIS A 229 2.13 -16.19 5.61
N GLU A 230 2.63 -17.06 4.75
CA GLU A 230 3.47 -18.18 5.16
C GLU A 230 4.77 -17.69 5.84
N PHE A 231 5.36 -16.62 5.31
CA PHE A 231 6.52 -15.98 5.93
C PHE A 231 6.16 -15.28 7.24
N ASP A 232 5.01 -14.59 7.29
CA ASP A 232 4.51 -13.97 8.52
C ASP A 232 4.29 -15.03 9.62
N THR A 233 3.70 -16.16 9.27
CA THR A 233 3.44 -17.28 10.20
C THR A 233 4.73 -17.90 10.71
N TRP A 234 5.72 -18.09 9.83
CA TRP A 234 7.03 -18.57 10.22
C TRP A 234 7.73 -17.61 11.18
N MET A 235 7.67 -16.30 10.90
CA MET A 235 8.21 -15.26 11.77
C MET A 235 7.55 -15.29 13.15
N GLU A 236 6.21 -15.39 13.20
CA GLU A 236 5.47 -15.46 14.46
C GLU A 236 5.85 -16.71 15.27
N ALA A 237 5.89 -17.86 14.63
CA ALA A 237 6.17 -19.13 15.29
C ALA A 237 7.58 -19.20 15.89
N ASN A 238 8.59 -18.61 15.20
CA ASN A 238 9.99 -18.78 15.57
C ASN A 238 10.58 -17.60 16.35
N TYR A 239 10.07 -16.38 16.15
CA TYR A 239 10.74 -15.16 16.64
C TYR A 239 9.86 -14.17 17.39
N LEU A 240 8.54 -14.07 17.07
CA LEU A 240 7.68 -13.02 17.60
C LEU A 240 6.86 -13.48 18.83
N ASN A 241 6.61 -14.76 18.97
CA ASN A 241 5.77 -15.31 20.04
C ASN A 241 6.55 -15.41 21.35
N GLU A 242 6.47 -14.38 22.21
CA GLU A 242 7.11 -14.38 23.54
C GLU A 242 6.48 -15.36 24.54
N LYS A 243 5.27 -15.86 24.28
CA LYS A 243 4.52 -16.73 25.22
C LYS A 243 5.07 -18.16 25.33
N LYS A 244 6.03 -18.55 24.52
CA LYS A 244 6.75 -19.84 24.63
C LYS A 244 7.87 -19.85 25.68
N ARG A 245 7.89 -18.89 26.59
CA ARG A 245 8.68 -19.00 27.82
C ARG A 245 7.97 -20.00 28.71
N SER A 246 8.42 -21.25 28.74
CA SER A 246 7.98 -22.24 29.72
C SER A 246 8.36 -21.74 31.12
N VAL A 247 7.40 -21.22 31.85
CA VAL A 247 7.59 -20.91 33.26
C VAL A 247 7.42 -22.22 34.00
N ARG A 248 8.49 -22.77 34.56
CA ARG A 248 8.43 -23.87 35.49
C ARG A 248 8.15 -23.29 36.86
N TRP A 249 7.06 -23.74 37.49
CA TRP A 249 6.77 -23.38 38.84
C TRP A 249 7.55 -24.30 39.77
N GLY A 250 8.30 -23.73 40.69
CA GLY A 250 9.01 -24.46 41.73
C GLY A 250 8.69 -23.89 43.10
N TRP A 251 8.85 -24.72 44.13
CA TRP A 251 8.67 -24.30 45.52
C TRP A 251 9.82 -23.38 45.94
N ASN A 252 9.51 -22.22 46.48
CA ASN A 252 10.51 -21.31 47.06
C ASN A 252 10.37 -21.39 48.60
N GLU A 253 11.37 -21.94 49.25
CA GLU A 253 11.37 -22.14 50.69
C GLU A 253 11.40 -20.83 51.50
N SER A 254 12.03 -19.77 50.96
CA SER A 254 12.11 -18.50 51.65
C SER A 254 10.76 -17.76 51.75
N VAL A 255 9.83 -18.02 50.80
CA VAL A 255 8.51 -17.38 50.74
C VAL A 255 7.38 -18.41 51.01
N ARG A 256 7.74 -19.68 51.16
CA ARG A 256 6.81 -20.85 51.35
C ARG A 256 5.64 -20.85 50.37
N GLN A 257 5.91 -20.51 49.12
CA GLN A 257 4.93 -20.47 48.03
C GLN A 257 5.52 -20.99 46.72
N GLN A 258 4.65 -21.41 45.81
CA GLN A 258 5.05 -21.69 44.43
C GLN A 258 5.49 -20.40 43.74
N TRP A 259 6.70 -20.40 43.28
CA TRP A 259 7.32 -19.25 42.64
C TRP A 259 7.71 -19.58 41.18
N PRO A 260 7.56 -18.65 40.24
CA PRO A 260 7.99 -18.88 38.89
C PRO A 260 9.54 -18.92 38.85
N ILE A 261 10.06 -20.13 38.68
CA ILE A 261 11.51 -20.33 38.45
C ILE A 261 11.74 -20.13 36.97
N ALA A 262 12.49 -19.08 36.62
CA ALA A 262 13.00 -18.95 35.27
C ALA A 262 13.93 -20.12 34.99
N VAL A 263 13.44 -21.11 34.24
CA VAL A 263 14.27 -22.23 33.81
C VAL A 263 15.35 -21.64 32.92
N ARG A 264 16.55 -21.47 33.44
CA ARG A 264 17.79 -21.30 32.71
C ARG A 264 18.20 -22.67 32.11
N GLU A 265 17.35 -23.26 31.29
CA GLU A 265 17.86 -24.21 30.31
C GLU A 265 18.78 -23.43 29.40
N GLN A 266 19.87 -24.07 28.93
CA GLN A 266 20.88 -23.52 28.01
C GLN A 266 20.20 -22.85 26.81
N ARG A 267 19.62 -21.70 27.04
CA ARG A 267 18.98 -20.91 25.98
C ARG A 267 20.12 -20.35 25.16
N GLN A 268 20.28 -20.86 23.97
CA GLN A 268 20.88 -20.06 22.93
C GLN A 268 20.16 -18.71 22.96
N TRP A 269 20.88 -17.66 23.36
CA TRP A 269 20.34 -16.33 23.48
C TRP A 269 19.85 -15.91 22.08
N LYS A 270 18.54 -15.75 21.94
CA LYS A 270 17.95 -15.21 20.71
C LYS A 270 17.66 -13.72 20.94
N PRO A 271 18.09 -12.82 20.04
CA PRO A 271 17.76 -11.42 20.13
C PRO A 271 16.26 -11.22 20.03
N ALA A 272 15.72 -10.23 20.76
CA ALA A 272 14.32 -9.85 20.59
C ALA A 272 14.15 -9.19 19.21
N ILE A 273 13.20 -9.70 18.44
CA ILE A 273 12.90 -9.25 17.08
C ILE A 273 11.53 -8.60 17.04
N SER A 274 11.42 -7.49 16.31
CA SER A 274 10.16 -6.88 15.94
C SER A 274 10.07 -6.85 14.41
N TYR A 275 8.86 -6.99 13.88
CA TYR A 275 8.59 -7.22 12.46
C TYR A 275 7.50 -6.27 11.96
N CYS A 276 7.65 -5.80 10.72
CA CYS A 276 6.63 -5.05 10.00
C CYS A 276 6.78 -5.31 8.50
N ARG A 277 5.69 -5.66 7.83
CA ARG A 277 5.66 -5.93 6.38
C ARG A 277 4.65 -5.03 5.67
N TYR A 278 5.02 -4.57 4.50
CA TYR A 278 4.15 -3.85 3.58
C TYR A 278 4.30 -4.45 2.17
N ALA A 279 3.39 -5.34 1.79
CA ALA A 279 3.50 -6.16 0.58
C ALA A 279 4.81 -6.98 0.59
N ASP A 280 5.65 -6.80 -0.40
CA ASP A 280 6.97 -7.43 -0.56
C ASP A 280 8.10 -6.73 0.23
N ASP A 281 7.91 -5.48 0.66
CA ASP A 281 8.84 -4.77 1.53
C ASP A 281 8.64 -5.16 3.00
N PHE A 282 9.69 -5.53 3.73
CA PHE A 282 9.61 -5.80 5.16
C PHE A 282 10.78 -5.21 5.94
N VAL A 283 10.53 -4.96 7.22
CA VAL A 283 11.53 -4.46 8.17
C VAL A 283 11.56 -5.35 9.40
N LEU A 284 12.76 -5.75 9.79
CA LEU A 284 13.04 -6.41 11.05
C LEU A 284 13.88 -5.50 11.93
N VAL A 285 13.48 -5.35 13.18
CA VAL A 285 14.26 -4.64 14.20
C VAL A 285 14.85 -5.67 15.15
N VAL A 286 16.16 -5.87 15.08
CA VAL A 286 16.91 -6.82 15.90
C VAL A 286 17.51 -6.09 17.09
N LYS A 287 17.10 -6.45 18.31
CA LYS A 287 17.65 -5.91 19.57
C LYS A 287 18.86 -6.75 19.97
N GLY A 288 20.02 -6.50 19.36
CA GLY A 288 21.21 -7.30 19.54
C GLY A 288 22.43 -6.68 18.90
N THR A 289 23.38 -7.50 18.51
CA THR A 289 24.59 -7.14 17.77
C THR A 289 24.33 -7.11 16.26
N LYS A 290 25.29 -6.61 15.48
CA LYS A 290 25.24 -6.68 14.02
C LYS A 290 25.29 -8.12 13.54
N ALA A 291 26.09 -8.97 14.18
CA ALA A 291 26.16 -10.40 13.87
C ALA A 291 24.82 -11.11 14.05
N ASP A 292 24.03 -10.75 15.11
CA ASP A 292 22.68 -11.29 15.27
C ASP A 292 21.76 -10.89 14.12
N ALA A 293 21.90 -9.66 13.61
CA ALA A 293 21.13 -9.21 12.46
C ALA A 293 21.55 -9.93 11.17
N GLU A 294 22.82 -10.23 11.00
CA GLU A 294 23.34 -11.03 9.87
C GLU A 294 22.80 -12.45 9.90
N VAL A 295 22.83 -13.10 11.06
CA VAL A 295 22.24 -14.45 11.25
C VAL A 295 20.72 -14.43 10.94
N MET A 296 20.01 -13.39 11.41
CA MET A 296 18.58 -13.27 11.15
C MET A 296 18.27 -13.05 9.66
N ARG A 297 19.08 -12.26 8.96
CA ARG A 297 18.95 -12.06 7.50
C ARG A 297 19.11 -13.37 6.75
N GLU A 298 20.13 -14.17 7.09
CA GLU A 298 20.38 -15.49 6.47
C GLU A 298 19.24 -16.47 6.78
N ALA A 299 18.70 -16.46 7.99
CA ALA A 299 17.54 -17.28 8.33
C ALA A 299 16.29 -16.92 7.50
N CYS A 300 16.05 -15.62 7.28
CA CYS A 300 14.98 -15.16 6.38
C CYS A 300 15.22 -15.59 4.94
N ARG A 301 16.47 -15.46 4.45
CA ARG A 301 16.85 -15.89 3.12
C ARG A 301 16.59 -17.39 2.93
N GLY A 302 17.07 -18.22 3.83
CA GLY A 302 16.88 -19.67 3.76
C GLY A 302 15.41 -20.05 3.73
N PHE A 303 14.58 -19.49 4.61
CA PHE A 303 13.13 -19.78 4.58
C PHE A 303 12.47 -19.36 3.27
N LEU A 304 12.74 -18.15 2.79
CA LEU A 304 12.16 -17.62 1.55
C LEU A 304 12.57 -18.46 0.33
N GLU A 305 13.84 -18.82 0.21
CA GLU A 305 14.38 -19.58 -0.92
C GLU A 305 13.95 -21.06 -0.86
N ASP A 306 14.08 -21.71 0.30
CA ASP A 306 13.83 -23.14 0.44
C ASP A 306 12.33 -23.48 0.46
N GLN A 307 11.54 -22.73 1.22
CA GLN A 307 10.14 -23.04 1.46
C GLN A 307 9.19 -22.34 0.48
N LEU A 308 9.50 -21.10 0.09
CA LEU A 308 8.61 -20.30 -0.75
C LEU A 308 9.11 -20.15 -2.19
N LYS A 309 10.33 -20.54 -2.48
CA LYS A 309 10.99 -20.35 -3.79
C LYS A 309 11.04 -18.87 -4.21
N LEU A 310 11.20 -18.00 -3.22
CA LEU A 310 11.30 -16.55 -3.40
C LEU A 310 12.72 -16.10 -3.10
N THR A 311 13.28 -15.24 -3.93
CA THR A 311 14.68 -14.78 -3.78
C THR A 311 14.71 -13.45 -3.02
N LEU A 312 15.46 -13.40 -1.92
CA LEU A 312 15.76 -12.17 -1.21
C LEU A 312 16.81 -11.37 -2.00
N ASN A 313 16.51 -10.13 -2.32
CA ASN A 313 17.43 -9.25 -3.02
C ASN A 313 18.55 -8.77 -2.09
N MET A 314 19.68 -9.47 -2.08
CA MET A 314 20.79 -9.19 -1.16
C MET A 314 21.44 -7.83 -1.38
N ASP A 315 21.45 -7.28 -2.60
CA ASP A 315 22.01 -5.96 -2.91
C ASP A 315 21.19 -4.82 -2.27
N LYS A 316 19.88 -5.03 -2.14
CA LYS A 316 18.97 -4.06 -1.52
C LYS A 316 18.67 -4.37 -0.06
N THR A 317 18.87 -5.63 0.38
CA THR A 317 18.66 -6.03 1.76
C THR A 317 19.81 -5.54 2.63
N ARG A 318 19.58 -4.39 3.27
CA ARG A 318 20.60 -3.69 4.06
C ARG A 318 20.43 -3.95 5.54
N ILE A 319 21.56 -4.01 6.26
CA ILE A 319 21.60 -4.02 7.73
C ILE A 319 22.14 -2.69 8.17
N THR A 320 21.28 -1.89 8.79
CA THR A 320 21.60 -0.49 9.18
C THR A 320 21.40 -0.32 10.68
N HIS A 321 22.31 0.38 11.35
CA HIS A 321 22.10 0.76 12.75
C HIS A 321 21.01 1.84 12.83
N VAL A 322 20.08 1.71 13.77
CA VAL A 322 18.90 2.61 13.86
C VAL A 322 19.26 4.09 14.03
N ASN A 323 20.44 4.41 14.58
CA ASN A 323 20.90 5.79 14.74
C ASN A 323 21.43 6.41 13.44
N ASP A 324 21.81 5.60 12.45
CA ASP A 324 22.24 6.09 11.12
C ASP A 324 21.03 6.40 10.25
N GLY A 325 19.90 5.77 10.57
CA GLY A 325 18.63 5.94 9.88
C GLY A 325 18.54 5.14 8.58
N PHE A 326 17.34 4.68 8.27
CA PHE A 326 17.02 3.87 7.10
C PHE A 326 15.79 4.44 6.39
N VAL A 327 15.53 3.97 5.15
CA VAL A 327 14.39 4.44 4.36
C VAL A 327 13.38 3.31 4.18
N PHE A 328 12.20 3.47 4.76
CA PHE A 328 11.11 2.52 4.62
C PHE A 328 9.87 3.23 4.06
N LEU A 329 9.26 2.65 3.02
CA LEU A 329 8.04 3.16 2.37
C LEU A 329 8.11 4.66 2.04
N GLY A 330 9.26 5.12 1.57
CA GLY A 330 9.47 6.52 1.19
C GLY A 330 9.67 7.50 2.36
N HIS A 331 9.83 7.02 3.58
CA HIS A 331 10.14 7.82 4.77
C HIS A 331 11.50 7.42 5.33
N ARG A 332 12.33 8.41 5.69
CA ARG A 332 13.56 8.17 6.45
C ARG A 332 13.22 8.06 7.93
N ILE A 333 13.51 6.93 8.53
CA ILE A 333 13.30 6.68 9.96
C ILE A 333 14.66 6.66 10.65
N ILE A 334 14.80 7.45 11.73
CA ILE A 334 16.06 7.61 12.47
C ILE A 334 15.73 7.88 13.93
N ARG A 335 16.61 7.46 14.85
CA ARG A 335 16.51 7.91 16.24
C ARG A 335 17.28 9.22 16.44
N LYS A 336 16.63 10.18 17.03
CA LYS A 336 17.23 11.47 17.42
C LYS A 336 17.07 11.71 18.90
N ARG A 337 18.04 12.42 19.48
CA ARG A 337 17.96 12.87 20.87
C ARG A 337 16.88 13.93 21.01
N GLY A 338 15.88 13.67 21.84
CA GLY A 338 14.82 14.64 22.18
C GLY A 338 15.23 15.62 23.25
N PRO A 339 14.40 16.62 23.57
CA PRO A 339 14.70 17.68 24.54
C PRO A 339 15.07 17.17 25.93
N ARG A 340 14.56 16.02 26.35
CA ARG A 340 14.85 15.38 27.65
C ARG A 340 16.02 14.38 27.59
N GLY A 341 16.90 14.49 26.58
CA GLY A 341 18.06 13.62 26.40
C GLY A 341 17.77 12.19 25.93
N ARG A 342 16.50 11.77 25.85
CA ARG A 342 16.12 10.41 25.42
C ARG A 342 16.10 10.29 23.90
N MET A 343 16.59 9.16 23.39
CA MET A 343 16.51 8.84 21.97
C MET A 343 15.07 8.50 21.56
N ARG A 344 14.55 9.20 20.56
CA ARG A 344 13.20 9.00 20.03
C ARG A 344 13.24 8.70 18.52
N PRO A 345 12.48 7.74 18.05
CA PRO A 345 12.33 7.50 16.62
C PRO A 345 11.51 8.63 15.99
N VAL A 346 12.03 9.18 14.91
CA VAL A 346 11.36 10.18 14.08
C VAL A 346 11.33 9.73 12.64
N SER A 347 10.25 10.05 11.94
CA SER A 347 10.12 9.87 10.50
C SER A 347 10.37 11.21 9.81
N MET A 348 11.11 11.20 8.71
CA MET A 348 11.48 12.41 7.96
C MET A 348 11.27 12.19 6.48
N ILE A 349 11.05 13.26 5.74
CA ILE A 349 11.05 13.24 4.29
C ILE A 349 12.51 13.01 3.82
N PRO A 350 12.81 11.95 3.02
CA PRO A 350 14.14 11.78 2.43
C PRO A 350 14.49 12.96 1.52
N TRP A 351 15.71 13.48 1.65
CA TRP A 351 16.17 14.67 0.91
C TRP A 351 16.10 14.43 -0.61
N GLU A 352 16.46 13.26 -1.09
CA GLU A 352 16.41 12.91 -2.51
C GLU A 352 14.98 12.93 -3.06
N LYS A 353 13.99 12.50 -2.27
CA LYS A 353 12.57 12.55 -2.65
C LYS A 353 12.07 13.98 -2.77
N TYR A 354 12.43 14.83 -1.78
CA TYR A 354 12.14 16.26 -1.82
C TYR A 354 12.76 16.93 -3.06
N ARG A 355 14.06 16.74 -3.28
CA ARG A 355 14.80 17.35 -4.39
C ARG A 355 14.21 16.94 -5.74
N ARG A 356 13.99 15.65 -5.95
CA ARG A 356 13.36 15.13 -7.19
C ARG A 356 11.98 15.72 -7.43
N PHE A 357 11.16 15.88 -6.40
CA PHE A 357 9.84 16.48 -6.52
C PHE A 357 9.93 17.97 -6.84
N ALA A 358 10.79 18.71 -6.14
CA ALA A 358 11.03 20.13 -6.41
C ALA A 358 11.56 20.36 -7.84
N GLU A 359 12.53 19.57 -8.30
CA GLU A 359 13.05 19.61 -9.67
C GLU A 359 11.97 19.35 -10.73
N LYS A 360 11.09 18.38 -10.49
CA LYS A 360 9.93 18.10 -11.35
C LYS A 360 9.03 19.34 -11.50
N LEU A 361 8.69 20.00 -10.39
CA LEU A 361 7.83 21.20 -10.41
C LEU A 361 8.54 22.39 -11.09
N VAL A 362 9.84 22.57 -10.82
CA VAL A 362 10.64 23.63 -11.46
C VAL A 362 10.72 23.40 -12.97
N LYS A 363 10.98 22.17 -13.41
CA LYS A 363 11.02 21.82 -14.84
C LYS A 363 9.68 22.13 -15.53
N GLN A 364 8.56 21.82 -14.88
CA GLN A 364 7.22 22.10 -15.39
C GLN A 364 6.96 23.61 -15.54
N LEU A 365 7.52 24.43 -14.64
CA LEU A 365 7.39 25.89 -14.64
C LEU A 365 8.50 26.62 -15.43
N SER A 366 9.41 25.90 -16.06
CA SER A 366 10.52 26.48 -16.82
C SER A 366 10.33 26.38 -18.32
N GLY A 367 9.18 25.93 -18.82
CA GLY A 367 8.86 25.79 -20.23
C GLY A 367 7.37 25.92 -20.48
N ASP A 368 7.01 25.93 -21.76
CA ASP A 368 5.63 25.95 -22.26
C ASP A 368 4.72 27.01 -21.59
N TYR A 369 4.94 28.27 -22.04
CA TYR A 369 4.16 29.41 -21.58
C TYR A 369 2.80 29.54 -22.30
N SER A 370 2.49 28.68 -23.27
CA SER A 370 1.20 28.65 -23.99
C SER A 370 0.06 28.09 -23.13
N LYS A 371 0.35 27.23 -22.16
CA LYS A 371 -0.67 26.61 -21.30
C LYS A 371 -1.58 27.60 -20.63
N ASN A 372 -2.87 27.22 -20.47
CA ASN A 372 -3.82 27.99 -19.69
C ASN A 372 -3.35 28.13 -18.23
N ARG A 373 -3.44 29.32 -17.67
CA ARG A 373 -2.97 29.64 -16.31
C ARG A 373 -3.74 28.90 -15.22
N MET A 374 -5.06 28.71 -15.43
CA MET A 374 -5.93 28.03 -14.49
C MET A 374 -5.58 26.53 -14.46
N ASP A 375 -5.42 25.90 -15.63
CA ASP A 375 -5.04 24.49 -15.72
C ASP A 375 -3.65 24.23 -15.10
N MET A 376 -2.71 25.16 -15.28
CA MET A 376 -1.38 25.04 -14.69
C MET A 376 -1.47 25.08 -13.16
N MET A 377 -2.25 25.99 -12.59
CA MET A 377 -2.44 26.11 -11.14
C MET A 377 -3.17 24.91 -10.56
N GLU A 378 -4.24 24.45 -11.21
CA GLU A 378 -4.93 23.21 -10.81
C GLU A 378 -3.99 22.01 -10.77
N HIS A 379 -3.16 21.88 -11.82
CA HIS A 379 -2.21 20.79 -11.92
C HIS A 379 -1.14 20.84 -10.82
N LEU A 380 -0.62 22.03 -10.51
CA LEU A 380 0.30 22.25 -9.39
C LEU A 380 -0.37 21.91 -8.06
N ASN A 381 -1.58 22.40 -7.83
CA ASN A 381 -2.33 22.18 -6.59
C ASN A 381 -2.61 20.70 -6.34
N ARG A 382 -2.95 19.93 -7.39
CA ARG A 382 -3.13 18.47 -7.30
C ARG A 382 -1.83 17.76 -6.92
N GLN A 383 -0.70 18.14 -7.52
CA GLN A 383 0.62 17.56 -7.20
C GLN A 383 1.04 17.91 -5.78
N LEU A 384 0.94 19.18 -5.38
CA LEU A 384 1.26 19.65 -4.03
C LEU A 384 0.36 18.98 -2.99
N GLY A 385 -0.95 18.90 -3.26
CA GLY A 385 -1.92 18.26 -2.37
C GLY A 385 -1.62 16.78 -2.16
N GLY A 386 -1.38 16.03 -3.22
CA GLY A 386 -1.03 14.61 -3.13
C GLY A 386 0.29 14.37 -2.37
N TRP A 387 1.30 15.21 -2.60
CA TRP A 387 2.58 15.11 -1.91
C TRP A 387 2.45 15.47 -0.42
N ALA A 388 1.69 16.52 -0.07
CA ALA A 388 1.41 16.89 1.30
C ALA A 388 0.60 15.81 2.04
N ALA A 389 -0.43 15.23 1.40
CA ALA A 389 -1.23 14.15 1.97
C ALA A 389 -0.39 12.91 2.27
N PHE A 390 0.58 12.58 1.41
CA PHE A 390 1.49 11.46 1.64
C PHE A 390 2.40 11.69 2.86
N TYR A 391 2.85 12.91 3.10
CA TYR A 391 3.77 13.24 4.20
C TYR A 391 3.11 13.92 5.41
N GLN A 392 1.79 14.03 5.46
CA GLN A 392 1.07 14.80 6.49
C GLN A 392 1.34 14.34 7.94
N TYR A 393 1.63 13.04 8.14
CA TYR A 393 1.93 12.48 9.47
C TYR A 393 3.42 12.27 9.73
N THR A 394 4.27 12.79 8.86
CA THR A 394 5.73 12.74 9.00
C THR A 394 6.20 13.82 9.97
N ASP A 395 7.22 13.51 10.78
CA ASP A 395 7.79 14.49 11.71
C ASP A 395 8.63 15.54 10.94
N HIS A 396 8.76 16.72 11.50
CA HIS A 396 9.62 17.79 10.97
C HIS A 396 9.37 18.19 9.51
N THR A 397 8.12 18.14 9.04
CA THR A 397 7.77 18.50 7.65
C THR A 397 7.84 20.00 7.37
N ALA A 398 7.67 20.86 8.38
CA ALA A 398 7.56 22.32 8.22
C ALA A 398 8.70 22.93 7.40
N THR A 399 9.96 22.54 7.65
CA THR A 399 11.12 23.05 6.92
C THR A 399 11.07 22.70 5.44
N MET A 400 10.71 21.45 5.10
CA MET A 400 10.63 21.01 3.71
C MET A 400 9.43 21.63 3.00
N PHE A 401 8.29 21.72 3.68
CA PHE A 401 7.09 22.36 3.14
C PHE A 401 7.32 23.85 2.86
N SER A 402 7.94 24.59 3.80
CA SER A 402 8.27 26.00 3.61
C SER A 402 9.24 26.22 2.44
N LYS A 403 10.26 25.37 2.30
CA LYS A 403 11.19 25.46 1.15
C LYS A 403 10.47 25.20 -0.18
N LEU A 404 9.57 24.22 -0.21
CA LEU A 404 8.80 23.90 -1.42
C LEU A 404 7.82 25.01 -1.78
N ASP A 405 7.08 25.53 -0.78
CA ASP A 405 6.17 26.66 -0.95
C ASP A 405 6.90 27.88 -1.53
N ARG A 406 8.06 28.23 -0.98
CA ARG A 406 8.89 29.33 -1.49
C ARG A 406 9.29 29.07 -2.95
N THR A 407 9.78 27.86 -3.25
CA THR A 407 10.24 27.53 -4.62
C THR A 407 9.11 27.63 -5.62
N VAL A 408 7.95 27.06 -5.31
CA VAL A 408 6.80 27.04 -6.22
C VAL A 408 6.20 28.45 -6.36
N PHE A 409 6.08 29.20 -5.26
CA PHE A 409 5.57 30.57 -5.28
C PHE A 409 6.35 31.47 -6.26
N TRP A 410 7.68 31.49 -6.15
CA TRP A 410 8.52 32.32 -7.02
C TRP A 410 8.56 31.79 -8.46
N LYS A 411 8.70 30.50 -8.66
CA LYS A 411 8.75 29.90 -10.00
C LYS A 411 7.44 30.08 -10.76
N PHE A 412 6.29 29.98 -10.08
CA PHE A 412 5.00 30.22 -10.70
C PHE A 412 4.83 31.70 -11.09
N GLY A 413 5.21 32.63 -10.23
CA GLY A 413 5.19 34.04 -10.56
C GLY A 413 6.09 34.41 -11.75
N TYR A 414 7.30 33.85 -11.82
CA TYR A 414 8.17 34.04 -12.99
C TYR A 414 7.59 33.40 -14.26
N TRP A 415 6.91 32.26 -14.13
CA TRP A 415 6.21 31.65 -15.25
C TRP A 415 5.08 32.57 -15.78
N LEU A 416 4.29 33.16 -14.89
CA LEU A 416 3.27 34.16 -15.26
C LEU A 416 3.88 35.39 -15.91
N ALA A 417 4.98 35.93 -15.34
CA ALA A 417 5.66 37.11 -15.88
C ALA A 417 6.13 36.89 -17.32
N ARG A 418 6.70 35.73 -17.62
CA ARG A 418 7.10 35.32 -18.96
C ARG A 418 5.91 35.10 -19.90
N LYS A 419 4.87 34.45 -19.40
CA LYS A 419 3.63 34.22 -20.17
C LYS A 419 2.99 35.54 -20.63
N TYR A 420 2.90 36.53 -19.76
CA TYR A 420 2.26 37.82 -20.06
C TYR A 420 3.23 38.91 -20.51
N ARG A 421 4.52 38.61 -20.55
CA ARG A 421 5.57 39.57 -20.91
C ARG A 421 5.50 40.86 -20.08
N CYS A 422 5.24 40.75 -18.78
CA CYS A 422 5.06 41.87 -17.87
C CYS A 422 5.99 41.77 -16.64
N GLY A 423 6.14 42.89 -15.95
CA GLY A 423 6.99 42.96 -14.76
C GLY A 423 6.44 42.14 -13.58
N PHE A 424 7.31 41.48 -12.88
CA PHE A 424 6.94 40.65 -11.74
C PHE A 424 6.21 41.41 -10.62
N ARG A 425 6.62 42.67 -10.37
CA ARG A 425 5.98 43.56 -9.36
C ARG A 425 4.52 43.88 -9.67
N SER A 426 4.17 44.09 -10.95
CA SER A 426 2.79 44.33 -11.38
C SER A 426 1.93 43.09 -11.08
N LEU A 427 2.43 41.90 -11.48
CA LEU A 427 1.71 40.65 -11.19
C LEU A 427 1.51 40.40 -9.70
N MET A 428 2.49 40.74 -8.87
CA MET A 428 2.32 40.60 -7.42
C MET A 428 1.21 41.48 -6.86
N ARG A 429 1.08 42.71 -7.39
CA ARG A 429 0.02 43.63 -6.97
C ARG A 429 -1.36 43.11 -7.40
N ASP A 430 -1.45 42.56 -8.62
CA ASP A 430 -2.73 42.21 -9.23
C ASP A 430 -3.25 40.82 -8.83
N TYR A 431 -2.34 39.88 -8.48
CA TYR A 431 -2.68 38.45 -8.29
C TYR A 431 -2.25 37.87 -6.93
N ILE A 432 -1.69 38.67 -6.01
CA ILE A 432 -1.36 38.16 -4.67
C ILE A 432 -2.41 38.63 -3.66
N ASP A 433 -3.14 37.66 -3.11
CA ASP A 433 -4.14 37.91 -2.12
C ASP A 433 -4.22 36.78 -1.07
N ALA A 434 -4.97 37.00 -0.01
CA ALA A 434 -5.34 35.97 0.96
C ALA A 434 -6.62 35.27 0.48
N PRO A 435 -6.61 33.96 0.18
CA PRO A 435 -7.80 33.29 -0.33
C PRO A 435 -8.96 33.25 0.66
N GLU A 436 -8.66 33.35 1.96
CA GLU A 436 -9.64 33.48 3.04
C GLU A 436 -9.06 34.36 4.16
N ALA A 437 -9.92 34.96 4.96
CA ALA A 437 -9.51 35.77 6.10
C ALA A 437 -8.60 35.00 7.05
N GLY A 438 -7.43 35.58 7.40
CA GLY A 438 -6.43 34.96 8.27
C GLY A 438 -5.47 33.97 7.60
N GLN A 439 -5.63 33.70 6.31
CA GLN A 439 -4.68 32.89 5.55
C GLN A 439 -3.49 33.72 5.01
N ALA A 440 -2.37 33.02 4.76
CA ALA A 440 -1.20 33.66 4.18
C ALA A 440 -1.45 33.99 2.69
N LYS A 441 -1.05 35.20 2.29
CA LYS A 441 -1.12 35.64 0.90
C LYS A 441 -0.42 34.69 -0.05
N THR A 442 -1.05 34.40 -1.18
CA THR A 442 -0.56 33.52 -2.24
C THR A 442 -1.03 34.00 -3.60
N TRP A 443 -0.63 33.32 -4.68
CA TRP A 443 -1.17 33.59 -6.01
C TRP A 443 -2.64 33.20 -6.08
N VAL A 444 -3.52 34.14 -6.41
CA VAL A 444 -4.95 33.93 -6.65
C VAL A 444 -5.23 34.33 -8.10
N LEU A 445 -5.78 33.42 -8.87
CA LEU A 445 -6.14 33.64 -10.27
C LEU A 445 -7.63 33.44 -10.44
N GLU A 446 -8.24 34.33 -11.22
CA GLU A 446 -9.62 34.20 -11.66
C GLU A 446 -9.65 34.08 -13.19
N GLY A 447 -10.52 33.23 -13.71
CA GLY A 447 -10.64 33.01 -15.14
C GLY A 447 -11.22 31.66 -15.52
N GLN A 448 -11.15 31.36 -16.82
CA GLN A 448 -11.67 30.13 -17.38
C GLN A 448 -10.55 29.12 -17.65
N ASN A 449 -10.75 27.86 -17.29
CA ASN A 449 -9.84 26.77 -17.65
C ASN A 449 -10.14 26.25 -19.07
N SER A 450 -9.29 25.33 -19.58
CA SER A 450 -9.45 24.75 -20.93
C SER A 450 -10.72 23.92 -21.12
N ARG A 451 -11.42 23.58 -20.03
CA ARG A 451 -12.67 22.81 -20.05
C ARG A 451 -13.93 23.69 -19.97
N GLY A 452 -13.77 25.03 -20.00
CA GLY A 452 -14.87 25.97 -19.94
C GLY A 452 -15.33 26.34 -18.51
N TRP A 453 -14.75 25.77 -17.45
CA TRP A 453 -15.06 26.14 -16.08
C TRP A 453 -14.48 27.52 -15.76
N TYR A 454 -15.30 28.44 -15.25
CA TYR A 454 -14.90 29.77 -14.80
C TYR A 454 -14.94 29.87 -13.27
N GLY A 455 -13.89 30.37 -12.64
CA GLY A 455 -13.84 30.56 -11.20
C GLY A 455 -12.51 31.13 -10.71
N ALA A 456 -12.38 31.24 -9.41
CA ALA A 456 -11.16 31.65 -8.73
C ALA A 456 -10.42 30.42 -8.14
N ILE A 457 -9.11 30.40 -8.27
CA ILE A 457 -8.24 29.36 -7.71
C ILE A 457 -7.00 29.98 -7.07
N ALA A 458 -6.66 29.55 -5.86
CA ALA A 458 -5.47 29.98 -5.15
C ALA A 458 -4.37 28.91 -5.20
N LEU A 459 -3.10 29.32 -5.32
CA LEU A 459 -1.96 28.42 -5.20
C LEU A 459 -1.87 27.87 -3.79
N ARG A 460 -1.91 26.53 -3.68
CA ARG A 460 -1.87 25.83 -2.40
C ARG A 460 -0.55 26.08 -1.65
N ARG A 461 -0.66 26.43 -0.37
CA ARG A 461 0.47 26.53 0.55
C ARG A 461 0.48 25.32 1.46
N LEU A 462 1.62 24.58 1.48
CA LEU A 462 1.74 23.34 2.23
C LEU A 462 1.90 23.58 3.74
N ILE A 463 2.57 24.69 4.10
CA ILE A 463 2.82 25.02 5.51
C ILE A 463 1.54 25.35 6.27
N THR A 464 0.51 25.86 5.59
CA THR A 464 -0.79 26.21 6.16
C THR A 464 -1.77 25.05 6.11
N SER A 465 -1.45 23.98 5.40
CA SER A 465 -2.32 22.81 5.32
C SER A 465 -2.48 22.17 6.70
N ARG A 466 -3.72 22.09 7.18
CA ARG A 466 -4.01 21.40 8.45
C ARG A 466 -3.61 19.95 8.34
N LYS A 467 -2.87 19.45 9.33
CA LYS A 467 -2.61 18.02 9.44
C LYS A 467 -3.92 17.33 9.80
N GLY A 468 -4.30 16.32 9.04
CA GLY A 468 -5.44 15.48 9.37
C GLY A 468 -5.19 14.75 10.70
N HIS A 469 -6.26 14.42 11.41
CA HIS A 469 -6.15 13.55 12.59
C HIS A 469 -5.78 12.14 12.13
N PHE A 470 -4.67 11.60 12.69
CA PHE A 470 -4.28 10.23 12.40
C PHE A 470 -5.13 9.28 13.24
N THR A 471 -6.02 8.55 12.59
CA THR A 471 -6.82 7.51 13.25
C THR A 471 -5.99 6.21 13.27
N TRP A 472 -5.52 5.86 14.46
CA TRP A 472 -4.91 4.56 14.68
C TRP A 472 -6.02 3.51 14.81
N ARG A 473 -5.93 2.45 14.02
CA ARG A 473 -6.75 1.25 14.22
C ARG A 473 -5.91 0.20 14.90
N THR A 474 -6.51 -0.57 15.78
CA THR A 474 -5.86 -1.74 16.36
C THR A 474 -5.51 -2.71 15.23
N PRO A 475 -4.26 -3.19 15.17
CA PRO A 475 -3.82 -4.07 14.09
C PRO A 475 -4.65 -5.36 13.95
N SER A 476 -5.30 -5.79 15.03
CA SER A 476 -6.14 -7.00 15.11
C SER A 476 -7.57 -6.81 14.60
N GLU A 477 -8.03 -5.58 14.34
CA GLU A 477 -9.40 -5.35 13.86
C GLU A 477 -9.54 -5.77 12.39
N ASN A 478 -10.52 -6.65 12.14
CA ASN A 478 -10.93 -7.01 10.80
C ASN A 478 -11.96 -5.98 10.31
N PRO A 479 -11.69 -5.23 9.22
CA PRO A 479 -12.58 -4.17 8.74
C PRO A 479 -13.94 -4.67 8.23
N TYR A 480 -14.09 -5.96 7.98
CA TYR A 480 -15.35 -6.57 7.57
C TYR A 480 -16.28 -6.93 8.75
N ILE A 481 -15.76 -6.92 10.00
CA ILE A 481 -16.52 -7.23 11.24
C ILE A 481 -16.91 -5.94 11.98
N LEU A 482 -16.70 -4.79 11.40
CA LEU A 482 -16.98 -3.51 12.05
C LEU A 482 -18.43 -3.40 12.53
N ARG A 483 -18.59 -2.98 13.80
CA ARG A 483 -19.88 -2.62 14.40
C ARG A 483 -20.54 -1.53 13.58
N GLU A 484 -21.88 -1.50 13.55
CA GLU A 484 -22.67 -0.57 12.74
C GLU A 484 -22.27 0.89 12.91
N GLU A 485 -21.85 1.32 14.11
CA GLU A 485 -21.39 2.69 14.41
C GLU A 485 -20.17 3.13 13.57
N ILE A 486 -19.27 2.20 13.27
CA ILE A 486 -18.08 2.49 12.44
C ILE A 486 -18.43 2.39 10.95
N ARG A 487 -19.42 1.59 10.61
CA ARG A 487 -19.93 1.44 9.25
C ARG A 487 -20.46 2.76 8.71
N HIS A 488 -21.31 3.47 9.47
CA HIS A 488 -21.79 4.81 9.13
C HIS A 488 -20.67 5.83 8.94
N THR A 489 -19.63 5.79 9.78
CA THR A 489 -18.48 6.71 9.67
C THR A 489 -17.63 6.42 8.42
N ILE A 490 -17.58 5.17 7.96
CA ILE A 490 -16.85 4.79 6.75
C ILE A 490 -17.69 5.10 5.52
N GLU A 491 -18.95 4.76 5.52
CA GLU A 491 -19.87 5.01 4.41
C GLU A 491 -20.04 6.52 4.16
N SER A 492 -20.15 7.35 5.19
CA SER A 492 -20.19 8.81 5.05
C SER A 492 -18.86 9.35 4.47
N ARG A 493 -17.72 8.87 4.90
CA ARG A 493 -16.41 9.30 4.36
C ARG A 493 -16.16 8.83 2.92
N TYR A 494 -16.68 7.67 2.54
CA TYR A 494 -16.62 7.21 1.15
C TYR A 494 -17.64 7.96 0.27
N ALA A 495 -18.81 8.32 0.82
CA ALA A 495 -19.78 9.19 0.15
C ALA A 495 -19.19 10.59 -0.10
N ASP A 496 -18.50 11.17 0.89
CA ASP A 496 -17.83 12.47 0.77
C ASP A 496 -16.70 12.45 -0.26
N VAL A 497 -15.92 11.36 -0.31
CA VAL A 497 -14.86 11.17 -1.31
C VAL A 497 -15.45 10.90 -2.69
N ALA A 498 -16.52 10.11 -2.79
CA ALA A 498 -17.23 9.86 -4.05
C ALA A 498 -17.92 11.13 -4.56
N PHE A 499 -18.52 11.92 -3.68
CA PHE A 499 -19.13 13.21 -3.99
C PHE A 499 -18.08 14.25 -4.42
N ALA A 500 -16.94 14.30 -3.74
CA ALA A 500 -15.82 15.15 -4.15
C ALA A 500 -15.19 14.72 -5.49
N MET A 501 -15.23 13.42 -5.83
CA MET A 501 -14.74 12.90 -7.11
C MET A 501 -15.77 13.00 -8.25
N SER A 502 -17.07 13.12 -7.95
CA SER A 502 -18.12 13.32 -8.97
C SER A 502 -18.27 14.79 -9.35
N ASN A 503 -17.79 15.70 -8.52
CA ASN A 503 -17.80 17.15 -8.77
C ASN A 503 -16.43 17.70 -9.22
N THR A 504 -15.47 16.81 -9.52
CA THR A 504 -14.20 17.09 -10.18
C THR A 504 -14.10 16.32 -11.49
#